data_3823deb9e8a1b3c6ffa2745567268446
#
_entry.id   3823deb9e8a1b3c6ffa2745567268446
#
_cell.length_a   1.000
_cell.length_b   1.000
_cell.length_c   1.000
_cell.angle_alpha   90.00
_cell.angle_beta   90.00
_cell.angle_gamma   90.00
#
_symmetry.space_group_name_H-M   'P 1'
#
loop_
_entity.id
_entity.type
_entity.pdbx_description
1 polymer ?
#
loop_
_entity_poly.entity_id
_entity_poly.type
_entity_poly.pdbx_seq_one_letter_code
_entity_poly.pdbx_strand_id
1 'polypeptide(L)'
;MTAQTILPANTLSSGYNVANSAKFDIDGTDTLRLAAAGSDGDKKHWTISMWIKRSKLATLQHVWSWSRNNTNAEGGFYFDANDQLVFINDGQNGSSNEIDGRWRDTSSWMHLVWSCDADNGTNANRWKVYVNGVQKTITGGPTISDANGKINEGSTQEHWIGGRARSLNSNVADASYFSGYLAEVVFIDDATLDPTSFGEFDED
;
A
#
# COMPACT_ATOMS: atom_id res chain seq x y z
N MET A 1 9.34 -12.45 -41.96
CA MET A 1 9.48 -12.18 -40.52
C MET A 1 8.38 -11.21 -40.15
N THR A 2 7.37 -11.65 -39.42
CA THR A 2 6.32 -10.78 -38.87
C THR A 2 6.88 -10.15 -37.61
N ALA A 3 6.90 -8.82 -37.57
CA ALA A 3 7.26 -8.09 -36.37
C ALA A 3 6.20 -8.37 -35.29
N GLN A 4 6.60 -8.99 -34.20
CA GLN A 4 5.76 -9.04 -33.01
C GLN A 4 5.70 -7.66 -32.38
N THR A 5 4.52 -7.08 -32.38
CA THR A 5 4.26 -5.85 -31.63
C THR A 5 4.10 -6.25 -30.17
N ILE A 6 5.07 -5.89 -29.34
CA ILE A 6 4.94 -6.03 -27.88
C ILE A 6 3.97 -4.94 -27.46
N LEU A 7 2.75 -5.31 -27.13
CA LEU A 7 1.80 -4.40 -26.51
C LEU A 7 2.28 -4.10 -25.08
N PRO A 8 2.18 -2.84 -24.61
CA PRO A 8 2.48 -2.55 -23.22
C PRO A 8 1.57 -3.40 -22.31
N ALA A 9 2.15 -3.95 -21.23
CA ALA A 9 1.55 -4.93 -20.34
C ALA A 9 0.29 -4.48 -19.55
N ASN A 10 -0.24 -3.31 -19.85
CA ASN A 10 -1.44 -2.74 -19.24
C ASN A 10 -2.64 -2.67 -20.16
N THR A 11 -2.60 -3.34 -21.30
CA THR A 11 -3.79 -3.58 -22.10
C THR A 11 -4.49 -4.81 -21.55
N LEU A 12 -5.34 -4.62 -20.54
CA LEU A 12 -6.25 -5.65 -20.11
C LEU A 12 -7.20 -5.99 -21.27
N SER A 13 -7.43 -7.27 -21.49
CA SER A 13 -8.36 -7.78 -22.51
C SER A 13 -9.80 -7.28 -22.30
N SER A 14 -10.12 -6.82 -21.08
CA SER A 14 -11.38 -6.22 -20.68
C SER A 14 -11.65 -4.81 -21.25
N GLY A 15 -10.70 -4.20 -21.94
CA GLY A 15 -10.81 -2.84 -22.43
C GLY A 15 -10.59 -1.75 -21.37
N TYR A 16 -10.23 -2.12 -20.14
CA TYR A 16 -9.84 -1.15 -19.12
C TYR A 16 -8.43 -0.65 -19.39
N ASN A 17 -8.27 0.66 -19.49
CA ASN A 17 -6.99 1.28 -19.80
C ASN A 17 -6.57 2.23 -18.67
N VAL A 18 -5.46 1.90 -18.02
CA VAL A 18 -4.80 2.81 -17.07
C VAL A 18 -4.11 3.91 -17.87
N ALA A 19 -4.80 5.02 -18.06
CA ALA A 19 -4.33 6.10 -18.92
C ALA A 19 -3.19 6.91 -18.31
N ASN A 20 -3.06 6.94 -16.98
CA ASN A 20 -2.14 7.83 -16.29
C ASN A 20 -1.51 7.17 -15.06
N SER A 21 -0.30 7.61 -14.74
CA SER A 21 0.38 7.30 -13.49
C SER A 21 1.04 8.54 -12.92
N ALA A 22 1.14 8.62 -11.60
CA ALA A 22 1.93 9.64 -10.92
C ALA A 22 3.36 9.15 -10.76
N LYS A 23 4.33 9.98 -11.13
CA LYS A 23 5.74 9.74 -10.86
C LYS A 23 6.11 10.37 -9.51
N PHE A 24 6.86 9.64 -8.71
CA PHE A 24 7.45 10.08 -7.45
C PHE A 24 8.97 10.00 -7.54
N ASP A 25 9.64 10.99 -6.99
CA ASP A 25 11.09 11.05 -6.95
C ASP A 25 11.56 11.22 -5.50
N ILE A 26 12.42 10.32 -5.06
CA ILE A 26 12.96 10.34 -3.70
C ILE A 26 13.79 11.61 -3.43
N ASP A 27 14.48 12.12 -4.44
CA ASP A 27 15.31 13.32 -4.34
C ASP A 27 14.45 14.59 -4.46
N GLY A 28 13.27 14.49 -5.10
CA GLY A 28 12.28 15.54 -5.23
C GLY A 28 11.37 15.72 -4.02
N THR A 29 11.39 14.76 -3.08
CA THR A 29 10.47 14.75 -1.92
C THR A 29 8.99 14.76 -2.28
N ASP A 30 8.64 14.14 -3.40
CA ASP A 30 7.29 14.17 -3.95
C ASP A 30 6.33 13.34 -3.07
N THR A 31 5.25 13.97 -2.64
CA THR A 31 4.21 13.32 -1.85
C THR A 31 2.83 13.88 -2.20
N LEU A 32 1.82 13.03 -2.04
CA LEU A 32 0.43 13.46 -2.02
C LEU A 32 -0.09 13.32 -0.58
N ARG A 33 -0.81 14.33 -0.11
CA ARG A 33 -1.38 14.36 1.23
C ARG A 33 -2.89 14.44 1.16
N LEU A 34 -3.55 13.57 1.88
CA LEU A 34 -4.97 13.66 2.17
C LEU A 34 -5.12 14.15 3.61
N ALA A 35 -5.74 15.29 3.79
CA ALA A 35 -6.03 15.85 5.10
C ALA A 35 -7.01 14.95 5.86
N ALA A 36 -7.00 15.08 7.20
CA ALA A 36 -7.95 14.37 8.04
C ALA A 36 -9.40 14.67 7.63
N ALA A 37 -10.22 13.61 7.57
CA ALA A 37 -11.60 13.70 7.07
C ALA A 37 -12.56 14.43 8.01
N GLY A 38 -12.17 14.67 9.25
CA GLY A 38 -13.00 15.35 10.27
C GLY A 38 -13.97 14.42 11.01
N SER A 39 -14.22 13.23 10.53
CA SER A 39 -15.03 12.20 11.20
C SER A 39 -14.38 10.83 11.00
N ASP A 40 -14.59 9.94 11.97
CA ASP A 40 -14.11 8.56 11.86
C ASP A 40 -14.90 7.80 10.79
N GLY A 41 -14.18 6.99 9.99
CA GLY A 41 -14.75 5.96 9.14
C GLY A 41 -14.74 4.58 9.81
N ASP A 42 -14.92 3.52 9.02
CA ASP A 42 -14.78 2.16 9.54
C ASP A 42 -13.29 1.84 9.75
N LYS A 43 -12.96 1.49 10.98
CA LYS A 43 -11.60 1.13 11.38
C LYS A 43 -11.31 -0.35 11.25
N LYS A 44 -12.33 -1.14 10.97
CA LYS A 44 -12.29 -2.59 10.99
C LYS A 44 -12.30 -3.22 9.61
N HIS A 45 -13.03 -2.60 8.69
CA HIS A 45 -13.21 -3.12 7.34
C HIS A 45 -12.74 -2.07 6.34
N TRP A 46 -11.68 -2.37 5.63
CA TRP A 46 -11.15 -1.46 4.62
C TRP A 46 -10.25 -2.20 3.63
N THR A 47 -10.05 -1.58 2.49
CA THR A 47 -9.16 -2.10 1.45
C THR A 47 -8.37 -0.98 0.80
N ILE A 48 -7.08 -1.21 0.62
CA ILE A 48 -6.19 -0.39 -0.21
C ILE A 48 -5.82 -1.20 -1.44
N SER A 49 -5.94 -0.59 -2.62
CA SER A 49 -5.50 -1.17 -3.89
C SER A 49 -4.69 -0.16 -4.67
N MET A 50 -3.62 -0.60 -5.32
CA MET A 50 -2.83 0.24 -6.20
C MET A 50 -1.91 -0.55 -7.12
N TRP A 51 -1.55 0.08 -8.22
CA TRP A 51 -0.45 -0.36 -9.07
C TRP A 51 0.82 0.38 -8.71
N ILE A 52 1.91 -0.36 -8.56
CA ILE A 52 3.22 0.14 -8.14
C ILE A 52 4.27 -0.28 -9.15
N LYS A 53 5.09 0.65 -9.59
CA LYS A 53 6.32 0.37 -10.34
C LYS A 53 7.47 1.09 -9.68
N ARG A 54 8.41 0.33 -9.13
CA ARG A 54 9.59 0.89 -8.43
C ARG A 54 10.65 1.37 -9.42
N SER A 55 11.38 2.42 -9.07
CA SER A 55 12.56 2.87 -9.83
C SER A 55 13.85 2.87 -9.01
N LYS A 56 13.77 2.71 -7.68
CA LYS A 56 14.95 2.62 -6.79
C LYS A 56 14.83 1.42 -5.88
N LEU A 57 15.93 0.73 -5.65
CA LEU A 57 16.05 -0.46 -4.81
C LEU A 57 16.97 -0.21 -3.62
N ALA A 58 17.04 -1.15 -2.70
CA ALA A 58 17.94 -1.18 -1.55
C ALA A 58 17.88 0.09 -0.68
N THR A 59 16.71 0.70 -0.56
CA THR A 59 16.46 1.91 0.20
C THR A 59 15.09 1.86 0.83
N LEU A 60 14.97 2.33 2.08
CA LEU A 60 13.68 2.45 2.75
C LEU A 60 12.81 3.47 2.01
N GLN A 61 11.61 3.07 1.60
CA GLN A 61 10.68 3.89 0.81
C GLN A 61 9.24 3.63 1.23
N HIS A 62 8.59 4.63 1.83
CA HIS A 62 7.17 4.56 2.17
C HIS A 62 6.31 4.83 0.94
N VAL A 63 5.41 3.90 0.64
CA VAL A 63 4.46 4.03 -0.47
C VAL A 63 3.16 4.67 -0.02
N TRP A 64 2.64 4.21 1.11
CA TRP A 64 1.47 4.78 1.77
C TRP A 64 1.69 4.80 3.26
N SER A 65 1.33 5.89 3.91
CA SER A 65 1.38 5.98 5.36
C SER A 65 0.23 6.82 5.90
N TRP A 66 -0.12 6.57 7.15
CA TRP A 66 -1.00 7.44 7.92
C TRP A 66 -0.38 7.72 9.27
N SER A 67 -0.71 8.87 9.82
CA SER A 67 -0.20 9.29 11.12
C SER A 67 -1.31 9.88 11.95
N ARG A 68 -1.21 9.67 13.24
CA ARG A 68 -2.08 10.19 14.26
C ARG A 68 -1.37 11.27 15.05
N ASN A 69 -2.12 12.31 15.40
CA ASN A 69 -1.73 13.48 16.15
C ASN A 69 -0.54 13.28 17.13
N ASN A 70 0.64 13.79 16.78
CA ASN A 70 1.84 13.91 17.62
C ASN A 70 2.29 12.65 18.40
N THR A 71 1.78 11.49 18.06
CA THR A 71 2.21 10.22 18.62
C THR A 71 2.97 9.44 17.57
N ASN A 72 3.85 8.53 18.00
CA ASN A 72 4.49 7.58 17.08
C ASN A 72 3.52 6.53 16.50
N ALA A 73 2.21 6.80 16.62
CA ALA A 73 1.16 5.98 16.07
C ALA A 73 1.09 6.21 14.56
N GLU A 74 1.79 5.41 13.83
CA GLU A 74 1.84 5.43 12.39
C GLU A 74 1.46 4.06 11.82
N GLY A 75 0.90 4.09 10.63
CA GLY A 75 0.63 2.90 9.87
C GLY A 75 0.95 3.11 8.40
N GLY A 76 0.83 2.06 7.63
CA GLY A 76 1.09 2.09 6.21
C GLY A 76 1.94 0.94 5.73
N PHE A 77 2.53 1.08 4.57
CA PHE A 77 3.46 0.10 4.05
C PHE A 77 4.62 0.75 3.30
N TYR A 78 5.73 0.06 3.32
CA TYR A 78 6.98 0.52 2.72
C TYR A 78 7.81 -0.65 2.19
N PHE A 79 8.75 -0.35 1.31
CA PHE A 79 9.84 -1.24 0.99
C PHE A 79 11.02 -0.93 1.90
N ASP A 80 11.58 -1.95 2.53
CA ASP A 80 12.79 -1.82 3.35
C ASP A 80 14.08 -1.79 2.49
N ALA A 81 15.23 -1.64 3.14
CA ALA A 81 16.53 -1.65 2.46
C ALA A 81 16.91 -3.03 1.88
N ASN A 82 16.19 -4.09 2.23
CA ASN A 82 16.35 -5.42 1.66
C ASN A 82 15.35 -5.71 0.54
N ASP A 83 14.55 -4.70 0.13
CA ASP A 83 13.48 -4.79 -0.86
C ASP A 83 12.33 -5.72 -0.44
N GLN A 84 12.12 -5.89 0.86
CA GLN A 84 10.91 -6.53 1.40
C GLN A 84 9.80 -5.50 1.49
N LEU A 85 8.57 -5.98 1.28
CA LEU A 85 7.38 -5.20 1.54
C LEU A 85 6.97 -5.40 3.00
N VAL A 86 6.84 -4.31 3.73
CA VAL A 86 6.58 -4.30 5.17
C VAL A 86 5.35 -3.47 5.46
N PHE A 87 4.49 -3.98 6.33
CA PHE A 87 3.28 -3.30 6.79
C PHE A 87 3.40 -2.90 8.24
N ILE A 88 2.99 -1.68 8.55
CA ILE A 88 2.94 -1.14 9.91
C ILE A 88 1.50 -0.82 10.27
N ASN A 89 1.13 -1.11 11.50
CA ASN A 89 -0.10 -0.63 12.10
C ASN A 89 0.17 -0.17 13.53
N ASP A 90 -0.07 1.11 13.81
CA ASP A 90 -0.04 1.73 15.14
C ASP A 90 1.22 1.45 15.98
N GLY A 91 2.39 1.76 15.41
CA GLY A 91 3.67 1.69 16.14
C GLY A 91 4.19 0.27 16.41
N GLN A 92 3.56 -0.73 15.86
CA GLN A 92 4.14 -2.07 15.86
C GLN A 92 5.35 -2.09 14.94
N ASN A 93 6.53 -2.27 15.50
CA ASN A 93 7.78 -2.31 14.74
C ASN A 93 7.70 -3.37 13.64
N GLY A 94 7.91 -2.91 12.41
CA GLY A 94 7.59 -3.57 11.17
C GLY A 94 8.22 -4.93 10.88
N SER A 95 9.14 -5.42 11.69
CA SER A 95 9.81 -6.70 11.42
C SER A 95 8.90 -7.93 11.50
N SER A 96 7.75 -7.81 12.17
CA SER A 96 6.79 -8.91 12.32
C SER A 96 5.73 -8.96 11.22
N ASN A 97 5.65 -7.95 10.36
CA ASN A 97 4.66 -7.82 9.29
C ASN A 97 5.29 -7.80 7.90
N GLU A 98 6.41 -8.47 7.74
CA GLU A 98 7.06 -8.60 6.44
C GLU A 98 6.29 -9.55 5.54
N ILE A 99 6.18 -9.19 4.27
CA ILE A 99 5.62 -10.06 3.24
C ILE A 99 6.75 -10.90 2.66
N ASP A 100 6.50 -12.20 2.60
CA ASP A 100 7.46 -13.13 2.01
C ASP A 100 7.76 -12.77 0.54
N GLY A 101 9.04 -12.59 0.26
CA GLY A 101 9.56 -12.22 -1.05
C GLY A 101 10.47 -11.00 -1.07
N ARG A 102 11.08 -10.78 -2.23
CA ARG A 102 11.91 -9.60 -2.55
C ARG A 102 11.38 -8.97 -3.82
N TRP A 103 11.04 -7.68 -3.75
CA TRP A 103 10.34 -6.97 -4.82
C TRP A 103 11.31 -6.09 -5.60
N ARG A 104 12.17 -6.73 -6.43
CA ARG A 104 13.32 -6.11 -7.09
C ARG A 104 13.14 -5.82 -8.58
N ASP A 105 12.01 -6.18 -9.14
CA ASP A 105 11.74 -5.87 -10.54
C ASP A 105 11.33 -4.41 -10.69
N THR A 106 12.19 -3.63 -11.34
CA THR A 106 11.92 -2.21 -11.65
C THR A 106 11.31 -2.02 -13.05
N SER A 107 11.22 -3.09 -13.83
CA SER A 107 10.69 -3.03 -15.20
C SER A 107 9.18 -3.23 -15.27
N SER A 108 8.61 -3.98 -14.34
CA SER A 108 7.21 -4.38 -14.33
C SER A 108 6.36 -3.61 -13.32
N TRP A 109 5.09 -3.49 -13.62
CA TRP A 109 4.08 -3.07 -12.66
C TRP A 109 3.71 -4.22 -11.73
N MET A 110 3.41 -3.89 -10.51
CA MET A 110 2.94 -4.78 -9.46
C MET A 110 1.59 -4.26 -8.95
N HIS A 111 0.57 -5.09 -8.96
CA HIS A 111 -0.70 -4.78 -8.32
C HIS A 111 -0.67 -5.24 -6.87
N LEU A 112 -0.88 -4.32 -5.95
CA LEU A 112 -0.98 -4.58 -4.52
C LEU A 112 -2.42 -4.38 -4.06
N VAL A 113 -2.95 -5.37 -3.32
CA VAL A 113 -4.19 -5.23 -2.55
C VAL A 113 -3.89 -5.59 -1.10
N TRP A 114 -4.27 -4.70 -0.18
CA TRP A 114 -4.20 -4.93 1.25
C TRP A 114 -5.57 -4.70 1.85
N SER A 115 -6.16 -5.74 2.41
CA SER A 115 -7.48 -5.68 3.03
C SER A 115 -7.45 -6.05 4.50
N CYS A 116 -8.34 -5.44 5.27
CA CYS A 116 -8.54 -5.65 6.69
C CYS A 116 -9.99 -6.10 6.97
N ASP A 117 -10.10 -7.15 7.79
CA ASP A 117 -11.34 -7.62 8.43
C ASP A 117 -11.02 -7.85 9.91
N ALA A 118 -11.02 -6.78 10.70
CA ALA A 118 -10.60 -6.84 12.09
C ALA A 118 -11.58 -7.62 12.99
N ASP A 119 -12.82 -7.84 12.53
CA ASP A 119 -13.82 -8.65 13.23
C ASP A 119 -13.66 -10.15 12.95
N ASN A 120 -12.76 -10.54 12.07
CA ASN A 120 -12.52 -11.95 11.78
C ASN A 120 -12.10 -12.71 13.04
N GLY A 121 -12.77 -13.81 13.35
CA GLY A 121 -12.51 -14.64 14.51
C GLY A 121 -11.12 -15.28 14.53
N THR A 122 -10.49 -15.40 13.35
CA THR A 122 -9.15 -15.93 13.18
C THR A 122 -8.17 -14.79 12.91
N ASN A 123 -7.25 -14.52 13.83
CA ASN A 123 -6.32 -13.40 13.73
C ASN A 123 -5.52 -13.38 12.42
N ALA A 124 -5.09 -14.55 11.94
CA ALA A 124 -4.34 -14.68 10.67
C ALA A 124 -5.15 -14.25 9.43
N ASN A 125 -6.47 -14.16 9.53
CA ASN A 125 -7.34 -13.75 8.43
C ASN A 125 -7.76 -12.27 8.49
N ARG A 126 -7.35 -11.55 9.54
CA ARG A 126 -7.73 -10.14 9.71
C ARG A 126 -7.04 -9.22 8.72
N TRP A 127 -5.84 -9.56 8.30
CA TRP A 127 -5.11 -8.88 7.24
C TRP A 127 -4.80 -9.84 6.12
N LYS A 128 -5.09 -9.42 4.91
CA LYS A 128 -4.74 -10.15 3.70
C LYS A 128 -4.00 -9.21 2.75
N VAL A 129 -2.89 -9.68 2.27
CA VAL A 129 -2.09 -8.96 1.27
C VAL A 129 -2.00 -9.81 0.03
N TYR A 130 -2.28 -9.21 -1.10
CA TYR A 130 -2.17 -9.84 -2.39
C TYR A 130 -1.21 -9.05 -3.27
N VAL A 131 -0.39 -9.77 -3.99
CA VAL A 131 0.47 -9.17 -5.02
C VAL A 131 0.23 -9.90 -6.33
N ASN A 132 -0.14 -9.15 -7.36
CA ASN A 132 -0.55 -9.67 -8.66
C ASN A 132 -1.59 -10.79 -8.53
N GLY A 133 -2.64 -10.54 -7.72
CA GLY A 133 -3.72 -11.47 -7.46
C GLY A 133 -3.41 -12.64 -6.52
N VAL A 134 -2.16 -12.88 -6.18
CA VAL A 134 -1.74 -14.00 -5.34
C VAL A 134 -1.61 -13.57 -3.89
N GLN A 135 -2.37 -14.21 -3.00
CA GLN A 135 -2.25 -13.95 -1.56
C GLN A 135 -0.86 -14.31 -1.06
N LYS A 136 -0.26 -13.41 -0.28
CA LYS A 136 1.07 -13.58 0.30
C LYS A 136 1.00 -13.90 1.79
N THR A 137 1.99 -14.64 2.25
CA THR A 137 2.17 -14.92 3.67
C THR A 137 2.78 -13.71 4.36
N ILE A 138 2.19 -13.32 5.49
CA ILE A 138 2.74 -12.30 6.38
C ILE A 138 3.60 -13.03 7.42
N THR A 139 4.91 -12.77 7.41
CA THR A 139 5.86 -13.39 8.34
C THR A 139 5.62 -12.85 9.75
N GLY A 140 5.57 -13.73 10.73
CA GLY A 140 5.26 -13.36 12.12
C GLY A 140 3.77 -13.31 12.46
N GLY A 141 2.92 -13.36 11.44
CA GLY A 141 1.46 -13.22 11.55
C GLY A 141 1.04 -11.79 11.90
N PRO A 142 -0.08 -11.30 11.39
CA PRO A 142 -0.60 -10.01 11.78
C PRO A 142 -1.00 -10.09 13.26
N THR A 143 -0.20 -9.53 14.14
CA THR A 143 -0.62 -9.28 15.52
C THR A 143 -1.49 -8.03 15.52
N ILE A 144 -2.68 -8.15 14.97
CA ILE A 144 -3.72 -7.16 15.21
C ILE A 144 -4.29 -7.49 16.58
N SER A 145 -3.59 -7.05 17.63
CA SER A 145 -4.00 -7.25 19.02
C SER A 145 -5.27 -6.44 19.34
N ASP A 146 -5.51 -5.38 18.59
CA ASP A 146 -6.73 -4.59 18.66
C ASP A 146 -7.63 -4.92 17.47
N ALA A 147 -8.91 -5.09 17.74
CA ALA A 147 -9.95 -5.27 16.74
C ALA A 147 -10.11 -4.07 15.78
N ASN A 148 -9.25 -3.08 15.87
CA ASN A 148 -9.27 -1.88 15.07
C ASN A 148 -8.05 -1.85 14.14
N GLY A 149 -8.28 -1.80 12.85
CA GLY A 149 -7.23 -1.64 11.85
C GLY A 149 -6.52 -0.28 11.90
N LYS A 150 -6.93 0.59 12.82
CA LYS A 150 -6.40 1.92 13.16
C LYS A 150 -6.11 2.85 11.97
N ILE A 151 -6.64 2.54 10.84
CA ILE A 151 -6.78 3.44 9.71
C ILE A 151 -8.09 4.21 9.89
N ASN A 152 -8.18 5.39 9.35
CA ASN A 152 -9.43 6.15 9.30
C ASN A 152 -9.96 6.69 10.65
N GLU A 153 -9.06 7.05 11.56
CA GLU A 153 -9.40 7.84 12.75
C GLU A 153 -9.54 9.32 12.38
N GLY A 154 -10.59 9.58 11.64
CA GLY A 154 -10.92 10.72 10.81
C GLY A 154 -10.62 12.13 11.27
N SER A 155 -10.79 12.46 12.54
CA SER A 155 -10.56 13.84 12.98
C SER A 155 -9.10 14.21 13.17
N THR A 156 -8.22 13.22 13.19
CA THR A 156 -6.82 13.40 13.59
C THR A 156 -5.81 12.66 12.73
N GLN A 157 -6.27 11.91 11.71
CA GLN A 157 -5.39 11.09 10.90
C GLN A 157 -5.26 11.64 9.49
N GLU A 158 -4.04 11.85 9.07
CA GLU A 158 -3.69 12.21 7.69
C GLU A 158 -3.09 11.02 6.96
N HIS A 159 -3.38 10.94 5.67
CA HIS A 159 -2.78 9.95 4.79
C HIS A 159 -1.78 10.60 3.85
N TRP A 160 -0.68 9.92 3.64
CA TRP A 160 0.40 10.34 2.76
C TRP A 160 0.71 9.23 1.76
N ILE A 161 0.84 9.60 0.50
CA ILE A 161 1.24 8.72 -0.58
C ILE A 161 2.61 9.18 -1.07
N GLY A 162 3.54 8.25 -1.21
CA GLY A 162 4.91 8.54 -1.63
C GLY A 162 5.85 9.00 -0.52
N GLY A 163 5.43 8.96 0.75
CA GLY A 163 6.26 9.35 1.87
C GLY A 163 5.74 8.87 3.22
N ARG A 164 6.50 9.17 4.29
CA ARG A 164 6.16 8.77 5.66
C ARG A 164 5.50 9.90 6.44
N ALA A 165 4.30 9.66 6.92
CA ALA A 165 3.61 10.52 7.87
C ALA A 165 4.08 10.25 9.30
N ARG A 166 4.56 11.27 10.01
CA ARG A 166 4.94 11.15 11.43
C ARG A 166 4.09 11.96 12.40
N SER A 167 3.46 13.03 11.93
CA SER A 167 2.55 13.82 12.74
C SER A 167 1.64 14.68 11.86
N LEU A 168 0.49 15.07 12.41
CA LEU A 168 -0.39 16.06 11.79
C LEU A 168 0.36 17.35 11.47
N ASN A 169 0.16 17.88 10.28
CA ASN A 169 0.73 19.12 9.82
C ASN A 169 2.27 19.18 9.77
N SER A 170 2.97 18.07 9.99
CA SER A 170 4.40 18.04 9.75
C SER A 170 4.69 17.54 8.34
N ASN A 171 5.71 18.13 7.75
CA ASN A 171 6.32 17.59 6.55
C ASN A 171 6.81 16.17 6.85
N VAL A 172 6.92 15.35 5.83
CA VAL A 172 7.50 14.01 5.95
C VAL A 172 8.80 14.07 6.73
N ALA A 173 8.88 13.31 7.80
CA ALA A 173 9.87 13.52 8.85
C ALA A 173 11.25 12.92 8.56
N ASP A 174 11.38 12.09 7.54
CA ASP A 174 12.64 11.46 7.18
C ASP A 174 12.74 11.24 5.65
N ALA A 175 13.93 10.90 5.17
CA ALA A 175 14.24 10.69 3.77
C ALA A 175 13.70 9.34 3.24
N SER A 176 12.49 8.95 3.61
CA SER A 176 11.86 7.67 3.24
C SER A 176 10.86 7.84 2.08
N TYR A 177 11.14 8.75 1.19
CA TYR A 177 10.29 9.02 0.03
C TYR A 177 10.31 7.86 -0.95
N PHE A 178 9.18 7.62 -1.60
CA PHE A 178 9.06 6.65 -2.66
C PHE A 178 9.73 7.16 -3.94
N SER A 179 10.30 6.24 -4.70
CA SER A 179 10.82 6.50 -6.04
C SER A 179 10.23 5.50 -7.02
N GLY A 180 9.40 5.98 -7.94
CA GLY A 180 8.71 5.12 -8.87
C GLY A 180 7.44 5.75 -9.43
N TYR A 181 6.53 4.89 -9.82
CA TYR A 181 5.25 5.27 -10.38
C TYR A 181 4.12 4.57 -9.62
N LEU A 182 3.04 5.30 -9.38
CA LEU A 182 1.80 4.78 -8.81
C LEU A 182 0.64 5.07 -9.76
N ALA A 183 -0.25 4.11 -9.89
CA ALA A 183 -1.47 4.25 -10.66
C ALA A 183 -2.64 3.61 -9.91
N GLU A 184 -3.85 4.12 -10.14
CA GLU A 184 -5.09 3.59 -9.57
C GLU A 184 -5.01 3.37 -8.06
N VAL A 185 -4.54 4.39 -7.37
CA VAL A 185 -4.46 4.37 -5.91
C VAL A 185 -5.86 4.58 -5.35
N VAL A 186 -6.38 3.55 -4.71
CA VAL A 186 -7.75 3.49 -4.19
C VAL A 186 -7.71 3.10 -2.72
N PHE A 187 -8.45 3.83 -1.90
CA PHE A 187 -8.81 3.46 -0.54
C PHE A 187 -10.32 3.28 -0.45
N ILE A 188 -10.76 2.12 0.02
CA ILE A 188 -12.17 1.80 0.23
C ILE A 188 -12.40 1.63 1.72
N ASP A 189 -13.28 2.47 2.24
CA ASP A 189 -13.78 2.43 3.60
C ASP A 189 -14.99 1.50 3.69
N ASP A 190 -15.16 0.82 4.82
CA ASP A 190 -16.29 -0.07 5.13
C ASP A 190 -16.42 -1.29 4.20
N ALA A 191 -15.33 -1.75 3.58
CA ALA A 191 -15.35 -2.98 2.80
C ALA A 191 -14.02 -3.73 2.79
N THR A 192 -14.09 -5.05 2.99
CA THR A 192 -12.97 -5.98 2.84
C THR A 192 -13.09 -6.66 1.48
N LEU A 193 -12.27 -6.24 0.52
CA LEU A 193 -12.31 -6.70 -0.86
C LEU A 193 -11.06 -7.53 -1.20
N ASP A 194 -11.20 -8.37 -2.21
CA ASP A 194 -10.10 -9.14 -2.80
C ASP A 194 -9.67 -8.54 -4.16
N PRO A 195 -8.60 -9.06 -4.78
CA PRO A 195 -8.09 -8.52 -6.05
C PRO A 195 -9.08 -8.57 -7.21
N THR A 196 -10.07 -9.47 -7.21
CA THR A 196 -11.04 -9.59 -8.31
C THR A 196 -11.99 -8.40 -8.37
N SER A 197 -12.06 -7.61 -7.29
CA SER A 197 -12.82 -6.35 -7.24
C SER A 197 -12.14 -5.21 -8.00
N PHE A 198 -10.86 -5.35 -8.37
CA PHE A 198 -10.04 -4.29 -8.98
C PHE A 198 -9.55 -4.65 -10.39
N GLY A 199 -9.88 -5.82 -10.89
CA GLY A 199 -9.47 -6.24 -12.23
C GLY A 199 -9.71 -7.73 -12.46
N GLU A 200 -9.48 -8.14 -13.68
CA GLU A 200 -9.53 -9.52 -14.11
C GLU A 200 -8.10 -10.03 -14.36
N PHE A 201 -7.88 -11.29 -14.17
CA PHE A 201 -6.64 -11.96 -14.55
C PHE A 201 -6.85 -12.62 -15.90
N ASP A 202 -5.92 -12.39 -16.83
CA ASP A 202 -5.91 -13.17 -18.06
C ASP A 202 -5.60 -14.62 -17.69
N GLU A 203 -6.53 -15.51 -17.97
CA GLU A 203 -6.31 -16.94 -17.93
C GLU A 203 -5.60 -17.33 -19.25
N ASP A 204 -4.25 -17.40 -19.23
CA ASP A 204 -3.45 -17.98 -20.29
C ASP A 204 -3.36 -19.52 -20.15
#